data_5bf8971f54296d4ee6ad21b75fee7a2b
#
_entry.id   5bf8971f54296d4ee6ad21b75fee7a2b
#
_cell.length_a   1.000
_cell.length_b   1.000
_cell.length_c   1.000
_cell.angle_alpha   90.00
_cell.angle_beta   90.00
_cell.angle_gamma   90.00
#
_symmetry.space_group_name_H-M   'P 1'
#
loop_
_entity.id
_entity.type
_entity.pdbx_description
1 polymer ?
#
loop_
_entity_poly.entity_id
_entity_poly.type
_entity_poly.pdbx_seq_one_letter_code
_entity_poly.pdbx_strand_id
1 'polypeptide(L)'
;DENTPTGYFWPTHATGATNSVENNQLPTNKDHNIALNLQEDLKAYIFKNSNHLVTTNATVSVGYDNNYSYSYTPSSMQVCQMWNEYKGSASISAGHSLNLNCEWMANYNLSIGKHNLKAVAGYSYTQYNGQSHNMTNKDFQYDQFLWYDMGSGTYLNKGLASMGSSKVFNKLAGVFGRVTYSWNDLITATASLRYEGSSKFGQNKKYGYFPAVSAAWNISNMRFMENTRTWLDELRIRASYGVTGRNAGDDYASLATYSSKGTNYYMDGEWVGGYGITRNANPNLGWETAVVYDYGVDFELLGRKLTGSVEYFDRRSENLLYTYTAPQPPYVYSTIQLNLGSTQNKGVEVALNWSDSINKNWSYSVGGTYSYSDAFLKSIGNDIYAASYIDLGGIETRGSSEYRFRLEEGS
;
A
#
# COMPACT_ATOMS: atom_id res chain seq x y z
N ASP A 1 -33.90 -27.60 -4.49
CA ASP A 1 -34.92 -28.36 -3.77
C ASP A 1 -36.28 -27.72 -4.07
N GLU A 2 -37.20 -28.49 -4.68
CA GLU A 2 -38.51 -27.99 -5.14
C GLU A 2 -39.39 -27.44 -4.00
N ASN A 3 -39.00 -27.67 -2.75
CA ASN A 3 -39.74 -27.27 -1.55
C ASN A 3 -39.29 -25.94 -0.93
N THR A 4 -38.30 -25.27 -1.48
CA THR A 4 -37.85 -23.94 -0.99
C THR A 4 -38.45 -22.83 -1.84
N PRO A 5 -38.75 -21.66 -1.29
CA PRO A 5 -39.33 -20.53 -2.06
C PRO A 5 -38.52 -20.08 -3.25
N THR A 6 -37.19 -20.31 -3.23
CA THR A 6 -36.27 -19.92 -4.31
C THR A 6 -35.90 -21.06 -5.22
N GLY A 7 -36.30 -22.31 -4.93
CA GLY A 7 -35.89 -23.51 -5.66
C GLY A 7 -34.45 -23.98 -5.39
N TYR A 8 -33.71 -23.28 -4.51
CA TYR A 8 -32.36 -23.67 -4.12
C TYR A 8 -32.36 -24.54 -2.87
N PHE A 9 -31.39 -25.44 -2.76
CA PHE A 9 -31.20 -26.24 -1.54
C PHE A 9 -30.79 -25.33 -0.38
N TRP A 10 -31.51 -25.39 0.72
CA TRP A 10 -31.20 -24.66 1.94
C TRP A 10 -30.55 -25.58 2.96
N PRO A 11 -29.29 -25.29 3.39
CA PRO A 11 -28.66 -26.02 4.49
C PRO A 11 -29.50 -25.89 5.77
N THR A 12 -29.40 -26.90 6.65
CA THR A 12 -30.12 -26.87 7.91
C THR A 12 -29.57 -25.81 8.87
N HIS A 13 -30.39 -25.26 9.74
CA HIS A 13 -30.03 -24.23 10.72
C HIS A 13 -28.80 -24.56 11.57
N ALA A 14 -28.56 -25.85 11.84
CA ALA A 14 -27.44 -26.30 12.68
C ALA A 14 -26.04 -26.00 12.10
N THR A 15 -25.92 -25.68 10.83
CA THR A 15 -24.62 -25.47 10.16
C THR A 15 -24.22 -24.02 10.03
N GLY A 16 -25.12 -23.06 10.27
CA GLY A 16 -24.82 -21.63 10.07
C GLY A 16 -24.55 -21.21 8.62
N ALA A 17 -24.76 -22.10 7.65
CA ALA A 17 -24.47 -21.86 6.25
C ALA A 17 -25.71 -21.52 5.44
N THR A 18 -25.58 -20.61 4.49
CA THR A 18 -26.57 -20.29 3.46
C THR A 18 -26.10 -20.82 2.10
N ASN A 19 -27.04 -20.99 1.16
CA ASN A 19 -26.69 -21.42 -0.19
C ASN A 19 -25.92 -20.31 -0.92
N SER A 20 -24.67 -20.57 -1.27
CA SER A 20 -23.80 -19.57 -1.91
C SER A 20 -24.24 -19.22 -3.34
N VAL A 21 -24.89 -20.14 -4.05
CA VAL A 21 -25.41 -19.88 -5.41
C VAL A 21 -26.64 -18.96 -5.31
N GLU A 22 -27.55 -19.22 -4.37
CA GLU A 22 -28.68 -18.37 -4.08
C GLU A 22 -28.22 -16.95 -3.71
N ASN A 23 -27.25 -16.82 -2.82
CA ASN A 23 -26.72 -15.54 -2.37
C ASN A 23 -26.04 -14.72 -3.49
N ASN A 24 -25.54 -15.37 -4.54
CA ASN A 24 -24.90 -14.70 -5.65
C ASN A 24 -25.84 -14.37 -6.81
N GLN A 25 -26.94 -15.10 -6.96
CA GLN A 25 -27.78 -14.98 -8.16
C GLN A 25 -29.08 -14.20 -7.93
N LEU A 26 -29.65 -14.24 -6.75
CA LEU A 26 -30.94 -13.62 -6.47
C LEU A 26 -30.88 -12.16 -6.01
N PRO A 27 -29.86 -11.67 -5.26
CA PRO A 27 -29.78 -10.26 -4.93
C PRO A 27 -29.65 -9.40 -6.19
N THR A 28 -30.37 -8.29 -6.19
CA THR A 28 -30.23 -7.27 -7.23
C THR A 28 -29.20 -6.25 -6.78
N ASN A 29 -28.10 -6.12 -7.54
CA ASN A 29 -27.05 -5.16 -7.24
C ASN A 29 -26.89 -4.18 -8.42
N LYS A 30 -26.60 -2.93 -8.10
CA LYS A 30 -26.32 -1.90 -9.09
C LYS A 30 -25.22 -0.99 -8.59
N ASP A 31 -24.13 -0.91 -9.33
CA ASP A 31 -23.01 -0.04 -9.02
C ASP A 31 -22.86 1.04 -10.07
N HIS A 32 -22.58 2.24 -9.63
CA HIS A 32 -22.23 3.38 -10.45
C HIS A 32 -20.92 3.98 -9.98
N ASN A 33 -19.96 4.08 -10.90
CA ASN A 33 -18.70 4.78 -10.64
C ASN A 33 -18.48 5.87 -11.67
N ILE A 34 -18.19 7.08 -11.21
CA ILE A 34 -17.79 8.22 -12.05
C ILE A 34 -16.40 8.62 -11.57
N ALA A 35 -15.40 8.46 -12.44
CA ALA A 35 -14.04 8.90 -12.20
C ALA A 35 -13.66 10.00 -13.18
N LEU A 36 -13.18 11.13 -12.67
CA LEU A 36 -12.65 12.24 -13.45
C LEU A 36 -11.20 12.47 -13.01
N ASN A 37 -10.27 12.40 -13.96
CA ASN A 37 -8.87 12.71 -13.73
C ASN A 37 -8.45 13.83 -14.69
N LEU A 38 -7.99 14.91 -14.12
CA LEU A 38 -7.43 16.07 -14.85
C LEU A 38 -5.97 16.19 -14.46
N GLN A 39 -5.10 16.35 -15.45
CA GLN A 39 -3.68 16.59 -15.23
C GLN A 39 -3.19 17.66 -16.19
N GLU A 40 -2.44 18.59 -15.64
CA GLU A 40 -1.73 19.64 -16.37
C GLU A 40 -0.24 19.55 -16.07
N ASP A 41 0.56 19.49 -17.12
CA ASP A 41 2.01 19.47 -17.07
C ASP A 41 2.59 20.70 -17.77
N LEU A 42 3.21 21.56 -16.98
CA LEU A 42 3.86 22.77 -17.47
C LEU A 42 5.37 22.54 -17.46
N LYS A 43 6.02 22.79 -18.60
CA LYS A 43 7.48 22.76 -18.72
C LYS A 43 8.01 24.05 -19.29
N ALA A 44 8.96 24.66 -18.60
CA ALA A 44 9.63 25.86 -19.08
C ALA A 44 11.14 25.63 -19.19
N TYR A 45 11.72 26.16 -20.26
CA TYR A 45 13.15 26.23 -20.48
C TYR A 45 13.63 27.60 -19.96
N ILE A 46 14.33 27.58 -18.83
CA ILE A 46 14.79 28.83 -18.19
C ILE A 46 16.07 29.34 -18.85
N PHE A 47 17.00 28.38 -19.13
CA PHE A 47 18.28 28.71 -19.74
C PHE A 47 18.77 27.51 -20.54
N LYS A 48 19.34 27.77 -21.73
CA LYS A 48 19.94 26.76 -22.60
C LYS A 48 21.10 27.38 -23.38
N ASN A 49 22.26 26.70 -23.30
CA ASN A 49 23.39 26.94 -24.20
C ASN A 49 24.01 25.58 -24.58
N SER A 50 25.21 25.59 -25.20
CA SER A 50 25.90 24.37 -25.63
C SER A 50 26.17 23.37 -24.50
N ASN A 51 26.39 23.85 -23.29
CA ASN A 51 26.83 23.02 -22.15
C ASN A 51 25.84 22.94 -21.02
N HIS A 52 24.93 23.91 -20.91
CA HIS A 52 24.02 24.05 -19.78
C HIS A 52 22.56 24.02 -20.23
N LEU A 53 21.74 23.30 -19.48
CA LEU A 53 20.30 23.30 -19.66
C LEU A 53 19.62 23.41 -18.29
N VAL A 54 18.81 24.44 -18.10
CA VAL A 54 17.96 24.63 -16.92
C VAL A 54 16.50 24.56 -17.35
N THR A 55 15.75 23.65 -16.77
CA THR A 55 14.29 23.54 -16.99
C THR A 55 13.55 23.51 -15.67
N THR A 56 12.31 23.96 -15.67
CA THR A 56 11.39 23.75 -14.57
C THR A 56 10.14 23.06 -15.08
N ASN A 57 9.60 22.16 -14.25
CA ASN A 57 8.38 21.43 -14.53
C ASN A 57 7.43 21.61 -13.34
N ALA A 58 6.16 21.82 -13.63
CA ALA A 58 5.11 21.82 -12.63
C ALA A 58 3.98 20.91 -13.13
N THR A 59 3.60 19.96 -12.31
CA THR A 59 2.48 19.03 -12.57
C THR A 59 1.42 19.26 -11.51
N VAL A 60 0.18 19.45 -11.94
CA VAL A 60 -0.97 19.45 -11.05
C VAL A 60 -1.96 18.41 -11.56
N SER A 61 -2.36 17.49 -10.70
CA SER A 61 -3.41 16.54 -11.05
C SER A 61 -4.52 16.53 -10.00
N VAL A 62 -5.75 16.46 -10.47
CA VAL A 62 -6.97 16.37 -9.66
C VAL A 62 -7.73 15.13 -10.09
N GLY A 63 -7.89 14.19 -9.16
CA GLY A 63 -8.73 13.01 -9.32
C GLY A 63 -10.00 13.18 -8.49
N TYR A 64 -11.14 12.99 -9.11
CA TYR A 64 -12.43 12.93 -8.44
C TYR A 64 -13.09 11.60 -8.73
N ASP A 65 -13.42 10.86 -7.70
CA ASP A 65 -14.14 9.60 -7.79
C ASP A 65 -15.45 9.72 -7.01
N ASN A 66 -16.51 9.22 -7.61
CA ASN A 66 -17.84 9.18 -7.01
C ASN A 66 -18.49 7.85 -7.30
N ASN A 67 -18.74 7.06 -6.26
CA ASN A 67 -19.32 5.73 -6.35
C ASN A 67 -20.62 5.61 -5.56
N TYR A 68 -21.57 4.95 -6.21
CA TYR A 68 -22.84 4.53 -5.63
C TYR A 68 -22.98 3.02 -5.77
N SER A 69 -23.33 2.35 -4.70
CA SER A 69 -23.65 0.94 -4.67
C SER A 69 -25.03 0.73 -4.05
N TYR A 70 -25.83 -0.02 -4.74
CA TYR A 70 -27.19 -0.37 -4.36
C TYR A 70 -27.32 -1.88 -4.30
N SER A 71 -27.93 -2.40 -3.28
CA SER A 71 -28.16 -3.83 -3.11
C SER A 71 -29.54 -4.09 -2.54
N TYR A 72 -30.22 -5.09 -3.09
CA TYR A 72 -31.48 -5.60 -2.58
C TYR A 72 -31.45 -7.12 -2.47
N THR A 73 -31.81 -7.64 -1.33
CA THR A 73 -31.96 -9.07 -1.05
C THR A 73 -33.44 -9.39 -0.94
N PRO A 74 -34.01 -10.22 -1.84
CA PRO A 74 -35.44 -10.54 -1.85
C PRO A 74 -35.93 -11.27 -0.60
N SER A 75 -37.17 -11.06 -0.25
CA SER A 75 -37.84 -11.68 0.92
C SER A 75 -37.90 -13.21 0.84
N SER A 76 -37.84 -13.78 -0.35
CA SER A 76 -37.86 -15.23 -0.59
C SER A 76 -36.58 -15.97 -0.22
N MET A 77 -35.45 -15.25 -0.05
CA MET A 77 -34.15 -15.89 0.19
C MET A 77 -34.03 -16.49 1.59
N GLN A 78 -33.25 -17.57 1.70
CA GLN A 78 -32.98 -18.25 2.97
C GLN A 78 -32.49 -17.29 4.07
N VAL A 79 -31.57 -16.38 3.75
CA VAL A 79 -31.00 -15.41 4.69
C VAL A 79 -32.06 -14.49 5.30
N CYS A 80 -33.14 -14.21 4.59
CA CYS A 80 -34.24 -13.41 5.10
C CYS A 80 -35.23 -14.22 5.96
N GLN A 81 -35.53 -15.43 5.53
CA GLN A 81 -36.59 -16.23 6.15
C GLN A 81 -36.16 -17.06 7.36
N MET A 82 -34.98 -17.69 7.27
CA MET A 82 -34.56 -18.65 8.28
C MET A 82 -33.68 -18.05 9.39
N TRP A 83 -32.92 -16.98 9.09
CA TRP A 83 -31.92 -16.47 10.02
C TRP A 83 -32.31 -15.17 10.71
N ASN A 84 -33.00 -14.31 10.01
CA ASN A 84 -33.24 -12.95 10.48
C ASN A 84 -34.74 -12.62 10.60
N GLU A 85 -35.62 -13.51 10.18
CA GLU A 85 -37.08 -13.38 10.27
C GLU A 85 -37.62 -12.04 9.72
N TYR A 86 -37.00 -11.52 8.62
CA TYR A 86 -37.42 -10.28 7.98
C TYR A 86 -37.72 -10.48 6.49
N LYS A 87 -38.56 -9.63 5.95
CA LYS A 87 -38.93 -9.62 4.53
C LYS A 87 -38.04 -8.63 3.79
N GLY A 88 -37.12 -9.10 2.93
CA GLY A 88 -36.25 -8.26 2.12
C GLY A 88 -35.27 -7.39 2.93
N SER A 89 -34.17 -7.03 2.27
CA SER A 89 -33.14 -6.11 2.81
C SER A 89 -32.62 -5.22 1.70
N ALA A 90 -32.64 -3.91 1.89
CA ALA A 90 -32.10 -2.92 0.99
C ALA A 90 -30.88 -2.22 1.61
N SER A 91 -29.85 -1.98 0.82
CA SER A 91 -28.68 -1.20 1.22
C SER A 91 -28.31 -0.20 0.13
N ILE A 92 -27.98 1.01 0.54
CA ILE A 92 -27.40 2.06 -0.30
C ILE A 92 -26.09 2.49 0.33
N SER A 93 -25.02 2.50 -0.48
CA SER A 93 -23.74 3.08 -0.11
C SER A 93 -23.34 4.11 -1.15
N ALA A 94 -22.89 5.26 -0.71
CA ALA A 94 -22.37 6.30 -1.58
C ALA A 94 -21.08 6.87 -0.99
N GLY A 95 -20.13 7.15 -1.88
CA GLY A 95 -18.86 7.72 -1.50
C GLY A 95 -18.30 8.62 -2.60
N HIS A 96 -17.61 9.66 -2.18
CA HIS A 96 -16.81 10.46 -3.10
C HIS A 96 -15.44 10.73 -2.52
N SER A 97 -14.45 10.84 -3.39
CA SER A 97 -13.11 11.22 -3.01
C SER A 97 -12.51 12.25 -3.96
N LEU A 98 -11.69 13.12 -3.40
CA LEU A 98 -10.91 14.11 -4.13
C LEU A 98 -9.43 13.89 -3.81
N ASN A 99 -8.63 13.63 -4.85
CA ASN A 99 -7.19 13.51 -4.81
C ASN A 99 -6.58 14.74 -5.49
N LEU A 100 -5.75 15.49 -4.78
CA LEU A 100 -4.97 16.59 -5.34
C LEU A 100 -3.49 16.21 -5.24
N ASN A 101 -2.78 16.22 -6.38
CA ASN A 101 -1.33 16.07 -6.42
C ASN A 101 -0.73 17.29 -7.11
N CYS A 102 0.26 17.86 -6.47
CA CYS A 102 1.05 18.99 -7.02
C CYS A 102 2.53 18.62 -6.89
N GLU A 103 3.24 18.71 -7.98
CA GLU A 103 4.69 18.52 -8.00
C GLU A 103 5.35 19.64 -8.78
N TRP A 104 6.42 20.17 -8.23
CA TRP A 104 7.26 21.15 -8.89
C TRP A 104 8.71 20.70 -8.84
N MET A 105 9.41 20.78 -9.98
CA MET A 105 10.81 20.38 -10.11
C MET A 105 11.61 21.43 -10.90
N ALA A 106 12.81 21.69 -10.44
CA ALA A 106 13.85 22.38 -11.17
C ALA A 106 14.95 21.39 -11.57
N ASN A 107 15.33 21.38 -12.83
CA ASN A 107 16.33 20.46 -13.38
C ASN A 107 17.49 21.27 -13.96
N TYR A 108 18.69 20.85 -13.66
CA TYR A 108 19.92 21.38 -14.21
C TYR A 108 20.75 20.26 -14.85
N ASN A 109 21.12 20.44 -16.10
CA ASN A 109 22.02 19.52 -16.81
C ASN A 109 23.22 20.31 -17.29
N LEU A 110 24.42 19.76 -17.01
CA LEU A 110 25.70 20.28 -17.44
C LEU A 110 26.45 19.18 -18.17
N SER A 111 26.98 19.50 -19.36
CA SER A 111 27.84 18.61 -20.14
C SER A 111 29.05 19.40 -20.62
N ILE A 112 30.22 19.12 -20.04
CA ILE A 112 31.50 19.77 -20.41
C ILE A 112 32.55 18.68 -20.63
N GLY A 113 32.92 18.49 -21.88
CA GLY A 113 33.92 17.46 -22.24
C GLY A 113 33.50 16.07 -21.79
N LYS A 114 34.20 15.50 -20.82
CA LYS A 114 33.94 14.18 -20.26
C LYS A 114 33.08 14.21 -18.99
N HIS A 115 32.64 15.35 -18.57
CA HIS A 115 31.89 15.57 -17.33
C HIS A 115 30.40 15.82 -17.62
N ASN A 116 29.54 15.02 -17.06
CA ASN A 116 28.10 15.19 -17.11
C ASN A 116 27.56 15.30 -15.69
N LEU A 117 26.87 16.38 -15.39
CA LEU A 117 26.18 16.62 -14.11
C LEU A 117 24.70 16.81 -14.37
N LYS A 118 23.88 16.08 -13.64
CA LYS A 118 22.43 16.27 -13.61
C LYS A 118 22.00 16.53 -12.17
N ALA A 119 21.32 17.64 -11.93
CA ALA A 119 20.76 17.96 -10.63
C ALA A 119 19.26 18.21 -10.75
N VAL A 120 18.53 17.74 -9.77
CA VAL A 120 17.08 17.95 -9.63
C VAL A 120 16.81 18.40 -8.20
N ALA A 121 15.98 19.40 -8.03
CA ALA A 121 15.38 19.77 -6.74
C ALA A 121 13.88 19.99 -6.94
N GLY A 122 13.07 19.57 -5.98
CA GLY A 122 11.63 19.69 -6.14
C GLY A 122 10.86 19.65 -4.83
N TYR A 123 9.58 19.94 -4.97
CA TYR A 123 8.56 19.90 -3.93
C TYR A 123 7.39 19.05 -4.43
N SER A 124 6.84 18.22 -3.57
CA SER A 124 5.63 17.43 -3.84
C SER A 124 4.60 17.63 -2.73
N TYR A 125 3.34 17.70 -3.12
CA TYR A 125 2.20 17.77 -2.21
C TYR A 125 1.09 16.87 -2.71
N THR A 126 0.58 16.02 -1.82
CA THR A 126 -0.58 15.16 -2.07
C THR A 126 -1.61 15.38 -0.98
N GLN A 127 -2.87 15.48 -1.37
CA GLN A 127 -4.01 15.56 -0.45
C GLN A 127 -5.09 14.60 -0.90
N TYR A 128 -5.57 13.80 0.04
CA TYR A 128 -6.75 12.94 -0.12
C TYR A 128 -7.87 13.42 0.78
N ASN A 129 -9.08 13.53 0.24
CA ASN A 129 -10.30 13.84 0.99
C ASN A 129 -11.39 12.91 0.51
N GLY A 130 -11.78 11.95 1.36
CA GLY A 130 -12.84 10.97 1.10
C GLY A 130 -13.98 11.14 2.07
N GLN A 131 -15.20 10.96 1.59
CA GLN A 131 -16.41 10.90 2.40
C GLN A 131 -17.26 9.74 1.93
N SER A 132 -17.87 9.02 2.85
CA SER A 132 -18.82 7.96 2.54
C SER A 132 -19.99 7.96 3.50
N HIS A 133 -21.09 7.47 3.02
CA HIS A 133 -22.27 7.21 3.83
C HIS A 133 -22.96 5.94 3.33
N ASN A 134 -23.57 5.24 4.25
CA ASN A 134 -24.32 4.03 3.96
C ASN A 134 -25.60 3.99 4.80
N MET A 135 -26.60 3.37 4.25
CA MET A 135 -27.85 3.09 4.93
C MET A 135 -28.34 1.70 4.56
N THR A 136 -28.92 1.01 5.54
CA THR A 136 -29.52 -0.31 5.34
C THR A 136 -30.82 -0.36 6.10
N ASN A 137 -31.89 -0.78 5.44
CA ASN A 137 -33.18 -1.05 6.07
C ASN A 137 -33.65 -2.45 5.66
N LYS A 138 -34.55 -3.01 6.45
CA LYS A 138 -35.04 -4.38 6.30
C LYS A 138 -36.54 -4.44 6.53
N ASP A 139 -37.11 -5.64 6.22
CA ASP A 139 -38.51 -5.97 6.44
C ASP A 139 -39.44 -5.12 5.56
N PHE A 140 -39.20 -5.22 4.23
CA PHE A 140 -40.03 -4.56 3.20
C PHE A 140 -41.24 -5.41 2.87
N GLN A 141 -42.38 -4.77 2.74
CA GLN A 141 -43.63 -5.46 2.43
C GLN A 141 -43.64 -5.98 0.98
N TYR A 142 -42.99 -5.30 0.07
CA TYR A 142 -42.93 -5.62 -1.37
C TYR A 142 -41.53 -5.54 -1.89
N ASP A 143 -41.02 -6.62 -2.53
CA ASP A 143 -39.67 -6.69 -3.12
C ASP A 143 -39.50 -5.78 -4.34
N GLN A 144 -40.61 -5.38 -5.00
CA GLN A 144 -40.57 -4.59 -6.25
C GLN A 144 -39.99 -3.18 -6.06
N PHE A 145 -40.06 -2.63 -4.85
CA PHE A 145 -39.49 -1.30 -4.58
C PHE A 145 -37.96 -1.29 -4.52
N LEU A 146 -37.33 -2.47 -4.31
CA LEU A 146 -35.89 -2.59 -4.19
C LEU A 146 -35.36 -1.59 -3.13
N TRP A 147 -34.38 -0.79 -3.54
CA TRP A 147 -33.80 0.30 -2.72
C TRP A 147 -34.43 1.68 -2.98
N TYR A 148 -35.41 1.79 -3.87
CA TYR A 148 -35.98 3.09 -4.25
C TYR A 148 -36.87 3.72 -3.18
N ASP A 149 -37.34 2.93 -2.22
CA ASP A 149 -38.10 3.42 -1.07
C ASP A 149 -37.56 2.83 0.23
N MET A 150 -36.44 3.38 0.69
CA MET A 150 -35.77 2.93 1.91
C MET A 150 -36.65 3.15 3.17
N GLY A 151 -37.56 4.09 3.13
CA GLY A 151 -38.46 4.41 4.26
C GLY A 151 -39.54 3.35 4.54
N SER A 152 -39.88 2.52 3.53
CA SER A 152 -40.94 1.51 3.66
C SER A 152 -40.55 0.26 4.45
N GLY A 153 -39.26 0.02 4.72
CA GLY A 153 -38.82 -1.07 5.57
C GLY A 153 -39.15 -0.82 7.05
N THR A 154 -39.77 -1.80 7.70
CA THR A 154 -40.28 -1.60 9.08
C THR A 154 -39.20 -1.51 10.14
N TYR A 155 -37.94 -1.95 9.84
CA TYR A 155 -36.80 -1.86 10.77
C TYR A 155 -36.48 -0.41 11.15
N LEU A 156 -36.74 0.56 10.25
CA LEU A 156 -36.59 1.97 10.59
C LEU A 156 -37.47 2.39 11.79
N ASN A 157 -38.72 2.03 11.76
CA ASN A 157 -39.67 2.35 12.83
C ASN A 157 -39.39 1.61 14.15
N LYS A 158 -38.70 0.46 14.06
CA LYS A 158 -38.29 -0.34 15.22
C LYS A 158 -36.95 0.11 15.80
N GLY A 159 -36.27 1.10 15.21
CA GLY A 159 -34.92 1.52 15.59
C GLY A 159 -33.84 0.51 15.26
N LEU A 160 -34.07 -0.39 14.30
CA LEU A 160 -33.17 -1.48 13.89
C LEU A 160 -32.48 -1.22 12.52
N ALA A 161 -32.89 -0.16 11.81
CA ALA A 161 -32.23 0.27 10.61
C ALA A 161 -30.79 0.77 10.92
N SER A 162 -29.88 0.60 9.98
CA SER A 162 -28.48 1.03 10.14
C SER A 162 -28.16 2.20 9.22
N MET A 163 -27.52 3.22 9.78
CA MET A 163 -26.94 4.34 9.05
C MET A 163 -25.51 4.58 9.52
N GLY A 164 -24.65 4.94 8.60
CA GLY A 164 -23.26 5.27 8.91
C GLY A 164 -22.70 6.33 7.96
N SER A 165 -21.74 7.09 8.44
CA SER A 165 -20.98 8.01 7.60
C SER A 165 -19.53 8.06 8.09
N SER A 166 -18.61 8.34 7.18
CA SER A 166 -17.20 8.53 7.50
C SER A 166 -16.58 9.65 6.66
N LYS A 167 -15.56 10.26 7.21
CA LYS A 167 -14.74 11.25 6.52
C LYS A 167 -13.28 10.93 6.78
N VAL A 168 -12.51 10.89 5.70
CA VAL A 168 -11.07 10.63 5.72
C VAL A 168 -10.37 11.81 5.08
N PHE A 169 -9.31 12.28 5.71
CA PHE A 169 -8.52 13.38 5.20
C PHE A 169 -7.06 13.18 5.57
N ASN A 170 -6.18 13.11 4.57
CA ASN A 170 -4.75 13.05 4.79
C ASN A 170 -3.96 13.92 3.82
N LYS A 171 -2.74 14.25 4.22
CA LYS A 171 -1.79 15.08 3.47
C LYS A 171 -0.41 14.47 3.55
N LEU A 172 0.31 14.59 2.45
CA LEU A 172 1.71 14.25 2.33
C LEU A 172 2.42 15.43 1.64
N ALA A 173 3.52 15.90 2.21
CA ALA A 173 4.27 17.01 1.64
C ALA A 173 5.77 16.78 1.84
N GLY A 174 6.57 17.04 0.81
CA GLY A 174 7.99 16.81 0.89
C GLY A 174 8.80 17.65 -0.09
N VAL A 175 10.06 17.84 0.26
CA VAL A 175 11.09 18.39 -0.62
C VAL A 175 12.11 17.32 -0.93
N PHE A 176 12.67 17.35 -2.11
CA PHE A 176 13.68 16.38 -2.52
C PHE A 176 14.75 17.01 -3.41
N GLY A 177 15.91 16.39 -3.40
CA GLY A 177 17.00 16.73 -4.29
C GLY A 177 17.78 15.49 -4.72
N ARG A 178 18.32 15.52 -5.93
CA ARG A 178 19.17 14.47 -6.48
C ARG A 178 20.25 15.10 -7.34
N VAL A 179 21.47 14.58 -7.20
CA VAL A 179 22.60 14.93 -8.05
C VAL A 179 23.19 13.64 -8.61
N THR A 180 23.35 13.59 -9.93
CA THR A 180 24.03 12.52 -10.63
C THR A 180 25.21 13.11 -11.38
N TYR A 181 26.37 12.56 -11.14
CA TYR A 181 27.61 12.92 -11.83
C TYR A 181 28.17 11.72 -12.57
N SER A 182 28.52 11.92 -13.84
CA SER A 182 29.18 10.91 -14.67
C SER A 182 30.45 11.48 -15.26
N TRP A 183 31.50 10.69 -15.21
CA TRP A 183 32.81 11.03 -15.79
C TRP A 183 33.22 10.02 -16.84
N ASN A 184 33.25 10.46 -18.12
CA ASN A 184 33.76 9.72 -19.27
C ASN A 184 33.16 8.30 -19.42
N ASP A 185 31.91 8.11 -18.99
CA ASP A 185 31.23 6.80 -18.91
C ASP A 185 31.99 5.73 -18.09
N LEU A 186 32.99 6.18 -17.35
CA LEU A 186 33.82 5.35 -16.49
C LEU A 186 33.26 5.21 -15.09
N ILE A 187 32.86 6.33 -14.51
CA ILE A 187 32.28 6.39 -13.16
C ILE A 187 30.98 7.17 -13.22
N THR A 188 29.94 6.65 -12.62
CA THR A 188 28.70 7.38 -12.36
C THR A 188 28.39 7.28 -10.87
N ALA A 189 28.13 8.43 -10.24
CA ALA A 189 27.70 8.50 -8.84
C ALA A 189 26.42 9.32 -8.73
N THR A 190 25.51 8.86 -7.88
CA THR A 190 24.25 9.55 -7.59
C THR A 190 24.08 9.70 -6.09
N ALA A 191 23.64 10.88 -5.65
CA ALA A 191 23.19 11.12 -4.29
C ALA A 191 21.82 11.77 -4.31
N SER A 192 20.92 11.36 -3.45
CA SER A 192 19.60 11.96 -3.29
C SER A 192 19.18 12.02 -1.83
N LEU A 193 18.35 13.00 -1.53
CA LEU A 193 17.72 13.17 -0.21
C LEU A 193 16.27 13.59 -0.44
N ARG A 194 15.33 12.93 0.27
CA ARG A 194 13.94 13.34 0.40
C ARG A 194 13.64 13.60 1.87
N TYR A 195 13.03 14.73 2.15
CA TYR A 195 12.46 15.08 3.44
C TYR A 195 10.96 15.22 3.28
N GLU A 196 10.18 14.40 3.98
CA GLU A 196 8.75 14.26 3.76
C GLU A 196 7.97 14.14 5.06
N GLY A 197 6.81 14.79 5.12
CA GLY A 197 5.90 14.77 6.25
C GLY A 197 4.53 14.23 5.88
N SER A 198 3.96 13.40 6.75
CA SER A 198 2.62 12.85 6.61
C SER A 198 1.72 13.26 7.76
N SER A 199 0.46 13.63 7.45
CA SER A 199 -0.54 13.93 8.46
C SER A 199 -1.05 12.70 9.23
N LYS A 200 -0.74 11.47 8.78
CA LYS A 200 -1.12 10.22 9.44
C LYS A 200 -0.34 10.01 10.73
N PHE A 201 0.88 10.56 10.82
CA PHE A 201 1.79 10.31 11.91
C PHE A 201 1.65 11.30 13.06
N GLY A 202 2.18 10.88 14.21
CA GLY A 202 2.18 11.65 15.44
C GLY A 202 3.01 12.93 15.35
N GLN A 203 2.69 13.89 16.21
CA GLN A 203 3.32 15.22 16.17
C GLN A 203 4.85 15.18 16.28
N ASN A 204 5.42 14.18 16.98
CA ASN A 204 6.86 14.07 17.24
C ASN A 204 7.63 13.36 16.10
N LYS A 205 6.94 12.59 15.21
CA LYS A 205 7.55 11.75 14.18
C LYS A 205 6.90 11.92 12.79
N LYS A 206 6.28 13.07 12.60
CA LYS A 206 5.54 13.40 11.36
C LYS A 206 6.43 13.41 10.13
N TYR A 207 7.69 13.83 10.27
CA TYR A 207 8.65 13.99 9.18
C TYR A 207 9.72 12.90 9.18
N GLY A 208 10.11 12.45 7.99
CA GLY A 208 11.19 11.49 7.77
C GLY A 208 12.23 12.00 6.76
N TYR A 209 13.47 11.50 6.90
CA TYR A 209 14.58 11.72 5.98
C TYR A 209 14.89 10.42 5.24
N PHE A 210 14.98 10.48 3.92
CA PHE A 210 15.18 9.33 3.07
C PHE A 210 16.37 9.58 2.14
N PRO A 211 17.60 9.36 2.62
CA PRO A 211 18.82 9.47 1.82
C PRO A 211 18.99 8.26 0.93
N ALA A 212 19.61 8.47 -0.25
CA ALA A 212 20.13 7.37 -1.05
C ALA A 212 21.39 7.80 -1.79
N VAL A 213 22.34 6.88 -1.91
CA VAL A 213 23.58 7.05 -2.67
C VAL A 213 23.84 5.81 -3.50
N SER A 214 24.40 6.00 -4.71
CA SER A 214 24.84 4.90 -5.56
C SER A 214 26.07 5.28 -6.34
N ALA A 215 26.90 4.30 -6.65
CA ALA A 215 28.03 4.44 -7.54
C ALA A 215 28.12 3.24 -8.49
N ALA A 216 28.51 3.50 -9.72
CA ALA A 216 28.81 2.49 -10.72
C ALA A 216 30.16 2.81 -11.36
N TRP A 217 30.98 1.78 -11.51
CA TRP A 217 32.28 1.85 -12.11
C TRP A 217 32.38 0.88 -13.30
N ASN A 218 32.55 1.42 -14.49
CA ASN A 218 32.74 0.64 -15.70
C ASN A 218 34.25 0.33 -15.87
N ILE A 219 34.65 -0.83 -15.35
CA ILE A 219 36.07 -1.24 -15.31
C ILE A 219 36.60 -1.51 -16.70
N SER A 220 35.78 -2.06 -17.62
CA SER A 220 36.18 -2.38 -18.99
C SER A 220 36.70 -1.17 -19.80
N ASN A 221 36.31 0.06 -19.39
CA ASN A 221 36.77 1.30 -20.00
C ASN A 221 38.17 1.76 -19.51
N MET A 222 38.77 1.04 -18.57
CA MET A 222 40.09 1.34 -18.06
C MET A 222 41.21 0.86 -19.03
N ARG A 223 42.33 1.60 -19.09
CA ARG A 223 43.44 1.27 -19.97
C ARG A 223 44.05 -0.11 -19.71
N PHE A 224 44.10 -0.55 -18.45
CA PHE A 224 44.65 -1.86 -18.11
C PHE A 224 43.79 -3.03 -18.62
N MET A 225 42.54 -2.76 -19.01
CA MET A 225 41.58 -3.74 -19.55
C MET A 225 41.60 -3.80 -21.09
N GLU A 226 42.45 -3.03 -21.77
CA GLU A 226 42.47 -3.00 -23.23
C GLU A 226 42.75 -4.40 -23.84
N ASN A 227 43.60 -5.20 -23.23
CA ASN A 227 43.92 -6.56 -23.68
C ASN A 227 42.78 -7.57 -23.49
N THR A 228 41.81 -7.27 -22.67
CA THR A 228 40.64 -8.17 -22.42
C THR A 228 39.48 -7.92 -23.38
N ARG A 229 39.50 -6.84 -24.15
CA ARG A 229 38.41 -6.45 -25.07
C ARG A 229 38.10 -7.46 -26.18
N THR A 230 38.96 -8.44 -26.39
CA THR A 230 38.74 -9.54 -27.34
C THR A 230 37.62 -10.49 -26.89
N TRP A 231 37.38 -10.57 -25.58
CA TRP A 231 36.37 -11.47 -25.00
C TRP A 231 35.50 -10.81 -23.94
N LEU A 232 35.91 -9.70 -23.31
CA LEU A 232 35.18 -8.94 -22.30
C LEU A 232 34.76 -7.58 -22.89
N ASP A 233 33.50 -7.44 -23.25
CA ASP A 233 32.93 -6.24 -23.86
C ASP A 233 32.59 -5.19 -22.80
N GLU A 234 31.96 -5.61 -21.69
CA GLU A 234 31.65 -4.73 -20.56
C GLU A 234 31.84 -5.47 -19.22
N LEU A 235 32.42 -4.76 -18.26
CA LEU A 235 32.45 -5.14 -16.86
C LEU A 235 32.16 -3.90 -16.01
N ARG A 236 31.01 -3.93 -15.31
CA ARG A 236 30.57 -2.84 -14.45
C ARG A 236 30.34 -3.36 -13.03
N ILE A 237 30.92 -2.69 -12.06
CA ILE A 237 30.62 -2.91 -10.64
C ILE A 237 29.70 -1.77 -10.17
N ARG A 238 28.67 -2.10 -9.44
CA ARG A 238 27.73 -1.13 -8.85
C ARG A 238 27.49 -1.41 -7.38
N ALA A 239 27.29 -0.33 -6.62
CA ALA A 239 26.90 -0.40 -5.23
C ALA A 239 25.88 0.69 -4.94
N SER A 240 24.87 0.38 -4.15
CA SER A 240 23.89 1.34 -3.69
C SER A 240 23.51 1.16 -2.22
N TYR A 241 23.18 2.26 -1.61
CA TYR A 241 22.55 2.36 -0.30
C TYR A 241 21.36 3.30 -0.41
N GLY A 242 20.22 2.88 0.12
CA GLY A 242 19.03 3.73 0.13
C GLY A 242 18.15 3.48 1.34
N VAL A 243 17.54 4.57 1.82
CA VAL A 243 16.48 4.53 2.83
C VAL A 243 15.19 4.98 2.17
N THR A 244 14.15 4.17 2.27
CA THR A 244 12.81 4.51 1.82
C THR A 244 11.84 4.52 2.99
N GLY A 245 10.88 5.45 2.97
CA GLY A 245 9.81 5.54 3.96
C GLY A 245 8.52 4.97 3.43
N ARG A 246 7.81 4.22 4.25
CA ARG A 246 6.46 3.76 3.98
C ARG A 246 5.47 4.56 4.82
N ASN A 247 4.51 5.23 4.16
CA ASN A 247 3.39 5.92 4.80
C ASN A 247 2.32 4.89 5.20
N ALA A 248 2.70 4.00 6.13
CA ALA A 248 1.85 2.92 6.62
C ALA A 248 0.82 3.43 7.65
N GLY A 249 -0.15 2.58 7.93
CA GLY A 249 -1.18 2.82 8.94
C GLY A 249 -2.42 3.56 8.43
N ASP A 250 -3.43 3.49 9.27
CA ASP A 250 -4.73 4.12 9.02
C ASP A 250 -4.63 5.64 9.16
N ASP A 251 -5.59 6.33 8.58
CA ASP A 251 -5.76 7.76 8.84
C ASP A 251 -6.10 7.98 10.33
N TYR A 252 -5.54 9.05 10.88
CA TYR A 252 -5.69 9.39 12.30
C TYR A 252 -5.15 8.34 13.29
N ALA A 253 -4.30 7.41 12.85
CA ALA A 253 -3.77 6.33 13.69
C ALA A 253 -3.04 6.81 14.95
N SER A 254 -2.44 7.99 14.88
CA SER A 254 -1.72 8.62 16.01
C SER A 254 -2.65 9.30 17.04
N LEU A 255 -3.94 9.43 16.77
CA LEU A 255 -4.89 10.16 17.61
C LEU A 255 -5.74 9.21 18.47
N ALA A 256 -6.16 9.67 19.64
CA ALA A 256 -7.23 9.03 20.37
C ALA A 256 -8.55 9.17 19.59
N THR A 257 -9.28 8.09 19.51
CA THR A 257 -10.62 8.08 18.88
C THR A 257 -11.68 7.63 19.88
N TYR A 258 -12.90 8.09 19.67
CA TYR A 258 -14.04 7.80 20.52
C TYR A 258 -15.21 7.31 19.67
N SER A 259 -16.04 6.44 20.24
CA SER A 259 -17.28 5.98 19.64
C SER A 259 -18.39 5.97 20.66
N SER A 260 -19.61 6.27 20.22
CA SER A 260 -20.83 6.12 21.01
C SER A 260 -21.40 4.70 20.95
N LYS A 261 -20.89 3.82 20.07
CA LYS A 261 -21.41 2.45 19.92
C LYS A 261 -21.09 1.60 21.15
N GLY A 262 -22.12 1.03 21.74
CA GLY A 262 -21.99 0.10 22.87
C GLY A 262 -21.65 0.74 24.21
N THR A 263 -21.63 2.06 24.29
CA THR A 263 -21.35 2.80 25.52
C THR A 263 -22.61 3.49 25.99
N ASN A 264 -23.51 2.73 26.62
CA ASN A 264 -24.74 3.25 27.18
C ASN A 264 -24.68 3.19 28.71
N TYR A 265 -25.09 4.24 29.35
CA TYR A 265 -25.23 4.33 30.82
C TYR A 265 -26.68 4.40 31.20
N TYR A 266 -27.06 3.69 32.25
CA TYR A 266 -28.39 3.80 32.81
C TYR A 266 -28.39 4.88 33.91
N MET A 267 -29.06 5.98 33.66
CA MET A 267 -29.12 7.13 34.59
C MET A 267 -30.59 7.62 34.70
N ASP A 268 -31.04 7.85 35.92
CA ASP A 268 -32.35 8.40 36.21
C ASP A 268 -33.52 7.68 35.55
N GLY A 269 -33.41 6.36 35.40
CA GLY A 269 -34.47 5.53 34.79
C GLY A 269 -34.39 5.40 33.27
N GLU A 270 -33.41 6.01 32.62
CA GLU A 270 -33.25 5.99 31.16
C GLU A 270 -31.85 5.54 30.73
N TRP A 271 -31.73 4.96 29.53
CA TRP A 271 -30.48 4.66 28.89
C TRP A 271 -29.93 5.89 28.15
N VAL A 272 -28.80 6.41 28.62
CA VAL A 272 -28.14 7.56 28.04
C VAL A 272 -26.92 7.07 27.24
N GLY A 273 -26.80 7.48 25.97
CA GLY A 273 -25.64 7.20 25.13
C GLY A 273 -24.39 7.95 25.62
N GLY A 274 -23.31 7.21 25.81
CA GLY A 274 -22.01 7.78 26.16
C GLY A 274 -21.00 7.64 25.03
N TYR A 275 -19.80 8.15 25.26
CA TYR A 275 -18.66 7.96 24.36
C TYR A 275 -17.53 7.20 25.08
N GLY A 276 -17.11 6.09 24.48
CA GLY A 276 -15.96 5.32 24.95
C GLY A 276 -14.76 5.51 24.02
N ILE A 277 -13.57 5.44 24.61
CA ILE A 277 -12.32 5.45 23.84
C ILE A 277 -12.20 4.17 23.00
N THR A 278 -11.81 4.29 21.75
CA THR A 278 -11.65 3.15 20.81
C THR A 278 -10.23 3.02 20.30
N ARG A 279 -9.36 3.96 20.62
CA ARG A 279 -7.93 3.94 20.27
C ARG A 279 -7.14 4.80 21.23
N ASN A 280 -6.00 4.29 21.69
CA ASN A 280 -5.03 5.09 22.44
C ASN A 280 -4.25 6.01 21.50
N ALA A 281 -3.98 7.25 21.92
CA ALA A 281 -3.11 8.15 21.18
C ALA A 281 -1.65 7.69 21.22
N ASN A 282 -0.93 7.89 20.11
CA ASN A 282 0.52 7.73 20.06
C ASN A 282 1.18 8.92 19.33
N PRO A 283 1.65 9.96 20.06
CA PRO A 283 2.31 11.11 19.46
C PRO A 283 3.66 10.77 18.81
N ASN A 284 4.22 9.59 19.10
CA ASN A 284 5.49 9.10 18.55
C ASN A 284 5.30 8.11 17.38
N LEU A 285 4.07 7.90 16.90
CA LEU A 285 3.82 7.10 15.72
C LEU A 285 4.47 7.76 14.49
N GLY A 286 5.24 7.00 13.72
CA GLY A 286 6.03 7.55 12.62
C GLY A 286 6.17 6.59 11.44
N TRP A 287 7.12 6.90 10.59
CA TRP A 287 7.42 6.18 9.36
C TRP A 287 7.95 4.77 9.64
N GLU A 288 7.46 3.80 8.90
CA GLU A 288 8.18 2.56 8.62
C GLU A 288 9.31 2.86 7.64
N THR A 289 10.49 2.32 7.88
CA THR A 289 11.65 2.57 7.03
C THR A 289 12.20 1.26 6.47
N ALA A 290 12.59 1.27 5.20
CA ALA A 290 13.34 0.18 4.61
C ALA A 290 14.71 0.70 4.19
N VAL A 291 15.74 0.06 4.73
CA VAL A 291 17.16 0.30 4.41
C VAL A 291 17.60 -0.80 3.47
N VAL A 292 18.13 -0.41 2.32
CA VAL A 292 18.55 -1.35 1.26
C VAL A 292 19.99 -1.12 0.92
N TYR A 293 20.76 -2.20 0.90
CA TYR A 293 22.12 -2.28 0.37
C TYR A 293 22.10 -3.21 -0.83
N ASP A 294 22.61 -2.73 -1.98
CA ASP A 294 22.76 -3.51 -3.20
C ASP A 294 24.18 -3.46 -3.67
N TYR A 295 24.73 -4.62 -4.07
CA TYR A 295 26.03 -4.76 -4.69
C TYR A 295 25.87 -5.63 -5.94
N GLY A 296 26.26 -5.11 -7.09
CA GLY A 296 26.07 -5.81 -8.36
C GLY A 296 27.29 -5.78 -9.27
N VAL A 297 27.41 -6.82 -10.07
CA VAL A 297 28.36 -6.91 -11.17
C VAL A 297 27.58 -7.21 -12.44
N ASP A 298 27.71 -6.34 -13.43
CA ASP A 298 27.13 -6.53 -14.77
C ASP A 298 28.29 -6.83 -15.75
N PHE A 299 28.08 -7.77 -16.65
CA PHE A 299 29.11 -8.14 -17.63
C PHE A 299 28.52 -8.48 -19.01
N GLU A 300 29.28 -8.17 -20.03
CA GLU A 300 29.04 -8.56 -21.41
C GLU A 300 30.32 -9.21 -21.98
N LEU A 301 30.17 -10.38 -22.60
CA LEU A 301 31.28 -11.21 -23.07
C LEU A 301 31.04 -11.67 -24.51
N LEU A 302 32.17 -11.96 -25.20
CA LEU A 302 32.23 -12.63 -26.51
C LEU A 302 31.47 -11.87 -27.61
N GLY A 303 31.69 -10.56 -27.70
CA GLY A 303 30.97 -9.70 -28.65
C GLY A 303 29.49 -9.56 -28.28
N ARG A 304 29.17 -9.46 -26.97
CA ARG A 304 27.85 -9.35 -26.40
C ARG A 304 26.95 -10.57 -26.60
N LYS A 305 27.54 -11.73 -26.89
CA LYS A 305 26.79 -12.97 -26.99
C LYS A 305 26.33 -13.44 -25.65
N LEU A 306 27.15 -13.36 -24.63
CA LEU A 306 26.82 -13.64 -23.24
C LEU A 306 26.71 -12.34 -22.46
N THR A 307 25.54 -12.06 -21.93
CA THR A 307 25.29 -10.94 -21.01
C THR A 307 24.78 -11.46 -19.69
N GLY A 308 25.15 -10.84 -18.59
CA GLY A 308 24.69 -11.28 -17.29
C GLY A 308 24.88 -10.24 -16.20
N SER A 309 24.18 -10.52 -15.09
CA SER A 309 24.35 -9.77 -13.83
C SER A 309 24.35 -10.72 -12.65
N VAL A 310 25.11 -10.37 -11.63
CA VAL A 310 25.09 -10.98 -10.31
C VAL A 310 24.88 -9.88 -9.31
N GLU A 311 23.87 -10.03 -8.46
CA GLU A 311 23.49 -9.03 -7.47
C GLU A 311 23.35 -9.66 -6.09
N TYR A 312 23.89 -9.03 -5.09
CA TYR A 312 23.62 -9.30 -3.67
C TYR A 312 22.87 -8.13 -3.07
N PHE A 313 21.79 -8.42 -2.36
CA PHE A 313 21.00 -7.43 -1.65
C PHE A 313 20.83 -7.77 -0.16
N ASP A 314 20.78 -6.74 0.67
CA ASP A 314 20.38 -6.81 2.09
C ASP A 314 19.34 -5.71 2.32
N ARG A 315 18.09 -6.11 2.48
CA ARG A 315 16.95 -5.22 2.74
C ARG A 315 16.46 -5.41 4.16
N ARG A 316 16.44 -4.33 4.93
CA ARG A 316 15.99 -4.30 6.32
C ARG A 316 14.79 -3.38 6.43
N SER A 317 13.65 -3.91 6.88
CA SER A 317 12.51 -3.07 7.26
C SER A 317 12.55 -2.84 8.76
N GLU A 318 12.56 -1.57 9.15
CA GLU A 318 12.69 -1.12 10.53
C GLU A 318 11.48 -0.28 10.93
N ASN A 319 11.22 -0.18 12.23
CA ASN A 319 10.08 0.57 12.76
C ASN A 319 8.74 0.09 12.18
N LEU A 320 8.56 -1.23 12.05
CA LEU A 320 7.32 -1.81 11.54
C LEU A 320 6.13 -1.34 12.38
N LEU A 321 5.09 -0.90 11.70
CA LEU A 321 3.86 -0.47 12.34
C LEU A 321 3.00 -1.69 12.68
N TYR A 322 2.81 -1.94 13.96
CA TYR A 322 2.00 -3.06 14.44
C TYR A 322 1.11 -2.64 15.62
N THR A 323 0.03 -3.40 15.83
CA THR A 323 -0.89 -3.17 16.96
C THR A 323 -0.53 -4.11 18.10
N TYR A 324 -0.14 -3.53 19.21
CA TYR A 324 0.29 -4.25 20.42
C TYR A 324 -0.78 -4.18 21.51
N THR A 325 -0.80 -5.19 22.36
CA THR A 325 -1.57 -5.14 23.61
C THR A 325 -0.99 -4.06 24.50
N ALA A 326 -1.82 -3.14 24.95
CA ALA A 326 -1.43 -2.04 25.80
C ALA A 326 -1.60 -2.43 27.28
N PRO A 327 -0.61 -2.14 28.16
CA PRO A 327 -0.77 -2.38 29.59
C PRO A 327 -1.86 -1.47 30.17
N GLN A 328 -2.75 -2.05 30.96
CA GLN A 328 -3.85 -1.34 31.62
C GLN A 328 -3.71 -1.45 33.14
N PRO A 329 -3.45 -0.36 33.89
CA PRO A 329 -3.13 1.00 33.45
C PRO A 329 -1.71 1.13 32.89
N PRO A 330 -1.27 2.24 32.23
CA PRO A 330 -1.96 3.53 32.16
C PRO A 330 -2.91 3.71 30.95
N TYR A 331 -2.91 2.76 30.01
CA TYR A 331 -3.76 2.90 28.83
C TYR A 331 -5.22 2.53 29.13
N VAL A 332 -6.14 3.27 28.54
CA VAL A 332 -7.59 3.03 28.71
C VAL A 332 -8.08 1.96 27.72
N TYR A 333 -7.57 1.97 26.48
CA TYR A 333 -7.91 0.97 25.46
C TYR A 333 -6.89 -0.17 25.45
N SER A 334 -7.35 -1.38 25.16
CA SER A 334 -6.55 -2.60 25.27
C SER A 334 -5.42 -2.73 24.24
N THR A 335 -5.40 -1.89 23.20
CA THR A 335 -4.39 -1.92 22.15
C THR A 335 -3.82 -0.54 21.85
N ILE A 336 -2.59 -0.52 21.33
CA ILE A 336 -1.90 0.67 20.85
C ILE A 336 -1.10 0.36 19.59
N GLN A 337 -1.07 1.29 18.65
CA GLN A 337 -0.20 1.19 17.47
C GLN A 337 1.16 1.80 17.75
N LEU A 338 2.22 1.05 17.46
CA LEU A 338 3.62 1.42 17.71
C LEU A 338 4.49 1.06 16.51
N ASN A 339 5.58 1.82 16.36
CA ASN A 339 6.66 1.49 15.44
C ASN A 339 7.72 0.66 16.20
N LEU A 340 7.50 -0.63 16.26
CA LEU A 340 8.43 -1.60 16.83
C LEU A 340 8.62 -2.72 15.82
N GLY A 341 9.66 -3.50 16.00
CA GLY A 341 9.91 -4.62 15.12
C GLY A 341 10.73 -4.28 13.89
N SER A 342 11.40 -5.29 13.41
CA SER A 342 12.23 -5.23 12.21
C SER A 342 12.31 -6.59 11.52
N THR A 343 12.36 -6.57 10.20
CA THR A 343 12.59 -7.75 9.36
C THR A 343 13.83 -7.53 8.51
N GLN A 344 14.46 -8.61 8.09
CA GLN A 344 15.57 -8.57 7.16
C GLN A 344 15.32 -9.60 6.06
N ASN A 345 15.61 -9.19 4.82
CA ASN A 345 15.62 -10.06 3.66
C ASN A 345 16.92 -9.84 2.89
N LYS A 346 17.74 -10.87 2.77
CA LYS A 346 19.01 -10.84 2.06
C LYS A 346 19.04 -11.96 1.03
N GLY A 347 19.74 -11.72 -0.07
CA GLY A 347 19.77 -12.74 -1.12
C GLY A 347 20.74 -12.43 -2.23
N VAL A 348 20.79 -13.35 -3.18
CA VAL A 348 21.58 -13.27 -4.39
C VAL A 348 20.68 -13.50 -5.59
N GLU A 349 20.83 -12.65 -6.59
CA GLU A 349 20.14 -12.78 -7.88
C GLU A 349 21.18 -12.90 -9.00
N VAL A 350 20.93 -13.83 -9.92
CA VAL A 350 21.78 -14.05 -11.09
C VAL A 350 20.90 -14.06 -12.32
N ALA A 351 21.25 -13.26 -13.31
CA ALA A 351 20.62 -13.28 -14.62
C ALA A 351 21.66 -13.54 -15.69
N LEU A 352 21.41 -14.47 -16.60
CA LEU A 352 22.27 -14.80 -17.72
C LEU A 352 21.44 -14.84 -19.00
N ASN A 353 21.98 -14.29 -20.06
CA ASN A 353 21.36 -14.37 -21.39
C ASN A 353 22.45 -14.64 -22.44
N TRP A 354 22.19 -15.63 -23.28
CA TRP A 354 23.00 -15.95 -24.43
C TRP A 354 22.23 -15.60 -25.69
N SER A 355 22.85 -14.81 -26.57
CA SER A 355 22.24 -14.43 -27.88
C SER A 355 23.31 -14.63 -28.98
N ASP A 356 22.93 -15.34 -30.02
CA ASP A 356 23.79 -15.53 -31.19
C ASP A 356 22.98 -15.60 -32.48
N SER A 357 23.70 -15.46 -33.61
CA SER A 357 23.11 -15.57 -34.95
C SER A 357 23.74 -16.76 -35.67
N ILE A 358 22.91 -17.71 -36.11
CA ILE A 358 23.31 -18.88 -36.88
C ILE A 358 23.71 -18.43 -38.29
N ASN A 359 22.97 -17.49 -38.86
CA ASN A 359 23.19 -16.87 -40.14
C ASN A 359 22.41 -15.54 -40.25
N LYS A 360 22.46 -14.90 -41.43
CA LYS A 360 21.81 -13.60 -41.68
C LYS A 360 20.28 -13.60 -41.45
N ASN A 361 19.65 -14.78 -41.47
CA ASN A 361 18.17 -14.91 -41.38
C ASN A 361 17.72 -15.53 -40.05
N TRP A 362 18.62 -16.10 -39.26
CA TRP A 362 18.28 -16.80 -38.03
C TRP A 362 19.15 -16.32 -36.88
N SER A 363 18.52 -15.84 -35.86
CA SER A 363 19.09 -15.51 -34.55
C SER A 363 18.30 -16.17 -33.42
N TYR A 364 18.97 -16.45 -32.33
CA TYR A 364 18.33 -17.01 -31.14
C TYR A 364 18.85 -16.33 -29.87
N SER A 365 18.02 -16.35 -28.84
CA SER A 365 18.38 -15.88 -27.50
C SER A 365 17.81 -16.86 -26.49
N VAL A 366 18.64 -17.25 -25.51
CA VAL A 366 18.25 -18.11 -24.39
C VAL A 366 18.72 -17.45 -23.11
N GLY A 367 17.79 -17.22 -22.18
CA GLY A 367 18.08 -16.60 -20.90
C GLY A 367 17.50 -17.38 -19.73
N GLY A 368 18.12 -17.21 -18.57
CA GLY A 368 17.67 -17.76 -17.31
C GLY A 368 17.97 -16.83 -16.14
N THR A 369 17.15 -16.90 -15.13
CA THR A 369 17.35 -16.18 -13.87
C THR A 369 17.33 -17.16 -12.71
N TYR A 370 18.17 -16.90 -11.72
CA TYR A 370 18.18 -17.61 -10.44
C TYR A 370 18.12 -16.58 -9.32
N SER A 371 17.25 -16.81 -8.35
CA SER A 371 17.13 -15.97 -7.16
C SER A 371 17.09 -16.84 -5.92
N TYR A 372 17.90 -16.51 -4.95
CA TYR A 372 17.85 -17.09 -3.60
C TYR A 372 17.70 -15.95 -2.59
N SER A 373 16.74 -16.06 -1.71
CA SER A 373 16.54 -15.09 -0.63
C SER A 373 16.19 -15.77 0.66
N ASP A 374 16.66 -15.16 1.75
CA ASP A 374 16.40 -15.57 3.13
C ASP A 374 15.78 -14.37 3.88
N ALA A 375 14.54 -14.55 4.32
CA ALA A 375 13.77 -13.51 5.00
C ALA A 375 13.44 -13.98 6.43
N PHE A 376 13.73 -13.15 7.42
CA PHE A 376 13.48 -13.47 8.80
C PHE A 376 13.03 -12.25 9.62
N LEU A 377 12.30 -12.54 10.69
CA LEU A 377 11.89 -11.57 11.69
C LEU A 377 13.05 -11.32 12.67
N LYS A 378 13.61 -10.12 12.66
CA LYS A 378 14.76 -9.77 13.50
C LYS A 378 14.35 -9.38 14.91
N SER A 379 13.26 -8.62 15.04
CA SER A 379 12.65 -8.25 16.31
C SER A 379 11.18 -7.89 16.12
N ILE A 380 10.37 -8.11 17.15
CA ILE A 380 8.94 -7.76 17.08
C ILE A 380 8.47 -6.93 18.26
N GLY A 381 9.13 -6.99 19.42
CA GLY A 381 8.70 -6.33 20.63
C GLY A 381 9.83 -5.67 21.40
N ASN A 382 9.50 -5.21 22.60
CA ASN A 382 10.45 -4.75 23.61
C ASN A 382 9.95 -5.14 25.00
N ASP A 383 10.68 -4.76 26.06
CA ASP A 383 10.35 -5.12 27.44
C ASP A 383 8.98 -4.61 27.93
N ILE A 384 8.44 -3.56 27.30
CA ILE A 384 7.15 -2.96 27.67
C ILE A 384 6.01 -3.58 26.85
N TYR A 385 6.27 -3.80 25.56
CA TYR A 385 5.30 -4.33 24.60
C TYR A 385 5.81 -5.68 24.10
N ALA A 386 5.84 -6.64 25.01
CA ALA A 386 6.36 -7.97 24.72
C ALA A 386 5.46 -8.68 23.71
N ALA A 387 6.04 -9.00 22.57
CA ALA A 387 5.50 -9.94 21.61
C ALA A 387 6.65 -10.86 21.21
N SER A 388 6.46 -12.16 21.33
CA SER A 388 7.48 -13.14 20.94
C SER A 388 7.20 -13.71 19.56
N TYR A 389 6.01 -13.50 19.01
CA TYR A 389 5.60 -14.00 17.71
C TYR A 389 4.46 -13.16 17.11
N ILE A 390 4.29 -13.29 15.79
CA ILE A 390 3.11 -12.84 15.05
C ILE A 390 2.38 -14.04 14.49
N ASP A 391 1.10 -14.17 14.78
CA ASP A 391 0.25 -15.18 14.13
C ASP A 391 -0.21 -14.63 12.76
N LEU A 392 0.17 -15.34 11.69
CA LEU A 392 -0.12 -14.96 10.31
C LEU A 392 -1.48 -15.43 9.78
N GLY A 393 -2.26 -16.06 10.62
CA GLY A 393 -3.59 -16.56 10.30
C GLY A 393 -3.72 -18.07 10.50
N GLY A 394 -4.96 -18.51 10.64
CA GLY A 394 -5.34 -19.90 10.84
C GLY A 394 -6.09 -20.47 9.65
N ILE A 395 -6.11 -21.77 9.52
CA ILE A 395 -7.06 -22.49 8.67
C ILE A 395 -8.30 -22.71 9.53
N GLU A 396 -9.41 -22.12 9.15
CA GLU A 396 -10.70 -22.42 9.75
C GLU A 396 -11.05 -23.89 9.43
N THR A 397 -10.91 -24.76 10.40
CA THR A 397 -11.48 -26.09 10.38
C THR A 397 -12.80 -26.07 11.16
N ARG A 398 -13.74 -26.94 10.77
CA ARG A 398 -15.07 -27.04 11.37
C ARG A 398 -14.99 -27.14 12.89
N GLY A 399 -15.12 -26.01 13.59
CA GLY A 399 -15.23 -25.95 15.06
C GLY A 399 -13.97 -25.49 15.83
N SER A 400 -12.84 -25.22 15.18
CA SER A 400 -11.68 -24.58 15.83
C SER A 400 -10.86 -23.79 14.81
N SER A 401 -10.39 -22.61 15.19
CA SER A 401 -9.36 -21.88 14.46
C SER A 401 -8.01 -22.24 15.06
N GLU A 402 -7.20 -23.00 14.35
CA GLU A 402 -5.81 -23.27 14.73
C GLU A 402 -4.89 -22.36 13.91
N TYR A 403 -4.05 -21.61 14.59
CA TYR A 403 -3.00 -20.84 13.95
C TYR A 403 -1.88 -21.77 13.51
N ARG A 404 -1.69 -21.91 12.20
CA ARG A 404 -0.67 -22.79 11.63
C ARG A 404 0.61 -22.09 11.20
N PHE A 405 0.56 -20.78 11.08
CA PHE A 405 1.72 -19.99 10.67
C PHE A 405 2.03 -18.95 11.74
N ARG A 406 3.21 -19.05 12.29
CA ARG A 406 3.72 -18.16 13.31
C ARG A 406 5.10 -17.67 12.88
N LEU A 407 5.33 -16.35 12.94
CA LEU A 407 6.64 -15.77 12.80
C LEU A 407 7.20 -15.50 14.20
N GLU A 408 8.35 -16.06 14.48
CA GLU A 408 9.10 -15.85 15.72
C GLU A 408 10.39 -15.10 15.43
N GLU A 409 10.99 -14.46 16.46
CA GLU A 409 12.29 -13.81 16.29
C GLU A 409 13.33 -14.83 15.86
N GLY A 410 14.04 -14.52 14.75
CA GLY A 410 15.06 -15.39 14.16
C GLY A 410 14.53 -16.46 13.21
N SER A 411 13.21 -16.47 12.92
CA SER A 411 12.59 -17.40 11.96
C SER A 411 12.25 -16.71 10.64
#